data_796de9cfdc241181d2562fd8414b4c9d
#
_entry.id   796de9cfdc241181d2562fd8414b4c9d
#
_cell.length_a   1.000
_cell.length_b   1.000
_cell.length_c   1.000
_cell.angle_alpha   90.00
_cell.angle_beta   90.00
_cell.angle_gamma   90.00
#
_symmetry.space_group_name_H-M   'P 1'
#
loop_
_entity.id
_entity.type
_entity.pdbx_description
1 polymer ?
#
loop_
_entity_poly.entity_id
_entity_poly.type
_entity_poly.pdbx_seq_one_letter_code
_entity_poly.pdbx_strand_id
1 'polypeptide(L)'
;MVIKDDVLGELTYDKQIKCFEGNIAWLGGKVHISLYVDKDNKSGITKAKKAIKTMVLEQEKWDVDLRSFAAKKLTKLACEWAESDEEAAEITEESFAKRISLSLIWVTSGGSFTAYLDDDDLFFGHSIAVNGSPKKGLLSADIEG
;
A
#
# COMPACT_ATOMS: atom_id res chain seq x y z
N MET A 1 7.41 -6.01 22.55
CA MET A 1 5.96 -6.15 22.71
C MET A 1 5.39 -6.80 21.47
N VAL A 2 4.51 -7.76 21.67
CA VAL A 2 3.88 -8.51 20.58
C VAL A 2 2.37 -8.45 20.77
N ILE A 3 1.67 -8.17 19.66
CA ILE A 3 0.19 -8.21 19.63
C ILE A 3 -0.21 -9.36 18.72
N LYS A 4 -1.14 -10.19 19.16
CA LYS A 4 -1.71 -11.27 18.36
C LYS A 4 -3.12 -10.87 17.94
N ASP A 5 -3.41 -11.01 16.66
CA ASP A 5 -4.69 -10.64 16.08
C ASP A 5 -5.20 -11.76 15.18
N ASP A 6 -6.51 -12.03 15.22
CA ASP A 6 -7.10 -13.14 14.47
C ASP A 6 -6.97 -12.99 12.95
N VAL A 7 -6.99 -11.76 12.46
CA VAL A 7 -6.93 -11.46 11.03
C VAL A 7 -5.51 -11.11 10.59
N LEU A 8 -4.81 -10.29 11.37
CA LEU A 8 -3.49 -9.75 11.01
C LEU A 8 -2.32 -10.63 11.45
N GLY A 9 -2.58 -11.61 12.30
CA GLY A 9 -1.52 -12.45 12.85
C GLY A 9 -0.73 -11.75 13.94
N GLU A 10 0.56 -12.01 13.99
CA GLU A 10 1.44 -11.48 15.02
C GLU A 10 2.07 -10.15 14.57
N LEU A 11 1.96 -9.14 15.44
CA LEU A 11 2.52 -7.80 15.22
C LEU A 11 3.57 -7.56 16.30
N THR A 12 4.81 -7.25 15.88
CA THR A 12 5.93 -7.01 16.78
C THR A 12 6.34 -5.54 16.76
N TYR A 13 6.47 -4.93 17.95
CA TYR A 13 6.85 -3.53 18.04
C TYR A 13 8.36 -3.36 17.87
N ASP A 14 8.75 -2.49 16.94
CA ASP A 14 10.14 -2.08 16.73
C ASP A 14 10.34 -0.70 17.35
N LYS A 15 11.16 -0.63 18.39
CA LYS A 15 11.42 0.61 19.15
C LYS A 15 12.14 1.66 18.33
N GLN A 16 12.98 1.26 17.38
CA GLN A 16 13.79 2.19 16.58
C GLN A 16 12.91 2.99 15.63
N ILE A 17 11.97 2.33 14.96
CA ILE A 17 11.09 2.98 14.00
C ILE A 17 9.72 3.29 14.58
N LYS A 18 9.45 2.88 15.82
CA LYS A 18 8.20 3.12 16.55
C LYS A 18 6.97 2.62 15.81
N CYS A 19 7.09 1.43 15.24
CA CYS A 19 6.02 0.78 14.48
C CYS A 19 5.79 -0.64 14.94
N PHE A 20 4.55 -1.10 14.85
CA PHE A 20 4.23 -2.52 14.92
C PHE A 20 4.38 -3.09 13.52
N GLU A 21 5.17 -4.15 13.37
CA GLU A 21 5.48 -4.78 12.10
C GLU A 21 4.87 -6.18 12.00
N GLY A 22 4.38 -6.53 10.83
CA GLY A 22 3.85 -7.84 10.58
C GLY A 22 3.71 -8.11 9.09
N ASN A 23 3.12 -9.25 8.77
CA ASN A 23 2.86 -9.65 7.39
C ASN A 23 1.46 -10.22 7.29
N ILE A 24 0.81 -9.98 6.17
CA ILE A 24 -0.52 -10.49 5.88
C ILE A 24 -0.52 -11.25 4.56
N ALA A 25 -1.43 -12.21 4.43
CA ALA A 25 -1.68 -12.84 3.15
C ALA A 25 -2.50 -11.88 2.30
N TRP A 26 -2.10 -11.68 1.05
CA TRP A 26 -2.76 -10.78 0.11
C TRP A 26 -2.80 -11.43 -1.27
N LEU A 27 -4.00 -11.86 -1.70
CA LEU A 27 -4.24 -12.50 -3.00
C LEU A 27 -3.26 -13.63 -3.31
N GLY A 28 -3.00 -14.49 -2.32
CA GLY A 28 -2.09 -15.63 -2.46
C GLY A 28 -0.62 -15.30 -2.28
N GLY A 29 -0.28 -14.04 -2.10
CA GLY A 29 1.09 -13.57 -1.81
C GLY A 29 1.19 -13.05 -0.38
N LYS A 30 2.23 -12.29 -0.14
CA LYS A 30 2.53 -11.74 1.19
C LYS A 30 2.79 -10.24 1.08
N VAL A 31 2.14 -9.49 1.95
CA VAL A 31 2.30 -8.03 2.05
C VAL A 31 2.74 -7.69 3.46
N HIS A 32 3.76 -6.83 3.57
CA HIS A 32 4.22 -6.32 4.86
C HIS A 32 3.27 -5.23 5.35
N ILE A 33 2.99 -5.20 6.66
CA ILE A 33 2.21 -4.13 7.27
C ILE A 33 3.01 -3.48 8.39
N SER A 34 2.85 -2.16 8.48
CA SER A 34 3.53 -1.33 9.48
C SER A 34 2.51 -0.39 10.09
N LEU A 35 2.30 -0.50 11.42
CA LEU A 35 1.39 0.37 12.15
C LEU A 35 2.22 1.40 12.91
N TYR A 36 2.26 2.63 12.39
CA TYR A 36 2.97 3.74 13.02
C TYR A 36 2.13 4.31 14.16
N VAL A 37 2.18 3.64 15.28
CA VAL A 37 1.41 3.96 16.49
C VAL A 37 2.28 3.67 17.69
N ASP A 38 2.28 4.59 18.67
CA ASP A 38 2.98 4.39 19.92
C ASP A 38 2.41 3.15 20.64
N LYS A 39 3.29 2.35 21.24
CA LYS A 39 2.92 1.12 21.95
C LYS A 39 1.93 1.35 23.09
N ASP A 40 1.89 2.55 23.67
CA ASP A 40 1.01 2.91 24.77
C ASP A 40 -0.29 3.58 24.30
N ASN A 41 -0.43 3.86 23.01
CA ASN A 41 -1.62 4.46 22.43
C ASN A 41 -2.64 3.39 22.03
N LYS A 42 -3.38 2.89 23.00
CA LYS A 42 -4.34 1.79 22.79
C LYS A 42 -5.42 2.11 21.77
N SER A 43 -5.99 3.31 21.82
CA SER A 43 -7.03 3.70 20.86
C SER A 43 -6.48 3.82 19.44
N GLY A 44 -5.26 4.33 19.29
CA GLY A 44 -4.58 4.41 18.01
C GLY A 44 -4.28 3.04 17.42
N ILE A 45 -3.83 2.09 18.25
CA ILE A 45 -3.60 0.71 17.85
C ILE A 45 -4.90 0.09 17.33
N THR A 46 -6.00 0.28 18.05
CA THR A 46 -7.31 -0.23 17.64
C THR A 46 -7.76 0.34 16.31
N LYS A 47 -7.60 1.65 16.10
CA LYS A 47 -7.97 2.32 14.84
C LYS A 47 -7.11 1.84 13.67
N ALA A 48 -5.80 1.75 13.87
CA ALA A 48 -4.88 1.28 12.84
C ALA A 48 -5.17 -0.17 12.45
N LYS A 49 -5.38 -1.04 13.43
CA LYS A 49 -5.76 -2.44 13.21
C LYS A 49 -7.06 -2.55 12.43
N LYS A 50 -8.06 -1.76 12.81
CA LYS A 50 -9.36 -1.74 12.13
C LYS A 50 -9.22 -1.35 10.66
N ALA A 51 -8.41 -0.36 10.36
CA ALA A 51 -8.16 0.09 8.98
C ALA A 51 -7.57 -1.05 8.14
N ILE A 52 -6.52 -1.70 8.64
CA ILE A 52 -5.90 -2.84 7.94
C ILE A 52 -6.88 -4.01 7.79
N LYS A 53 -7.61 -4.36 8.84
CA LYS A 53 -8.58 -5.46 8.80
C LYS A 53 -9.64 -5.23 7.73
N THR A 54 -10.14 -4.01 7.60
CA THR A 54 -11.11 -3.64 6.59
C THR A 54 -10.55 -3.95 5.18
N MET A 55 -9.29 -3.60 4.95
CA MET A 55 -8.64 -3.87 3.68
C MET A 55 -8.42 -5.36 3.44
N VAL A 56 -7.95 -6.09 4.45
CA VAL A 56 -7.70 -7.54 4.33
C VAL A 56 -8.97 -8.31 4.04
N LEU A 57 -10.05 -7.97 4.71
CA LEU A 57 -11.35 -8.66 4.54
C LEU A 57 -11.96 -8.43 3.15
N GLU A 58 -11.63 -7.34 2.49
CA GLU A 58 -12.06 -7.01 1.14
C GLU A 58 -10.87 -6.81 0.20
N GLN A 59 -9.84 -7.62 0.35
CA GLN A 59 -8.56 -7.41 -0.34
C GLN A 59 -8.66 -7.44 -1.86
N GLU A 60 -9.55 -8.25 -2.43
CA GLU A 60 -9.73 -8.27 -3.88
C GLU A 60 -10.18 -6.91 -4.41
N LYS A 61 -11.14 -6.31 -3.73
CA LYS A 61 -11.64 -4.98 -4.08
C LYS A 61 -10.57 -3.91 -3.89
N TRP A 62 -9.90 -3.92 -2.74
CA TRP A 62 -8.86 -2.93 -2.45
C TRP A 62 -7.69 -3.03 -3.40
N ASP A 63 -7.30 -4.25 -3.77
CA ASP A 63 -6.21 -4.44 -4.74
C ASP A 63 -6.54 -3.84 -6.10
N VAL A 64 -7.75 -4.12 -6.60
CA VAL A 64 -8.24 -3.55 -7.86
C VAL A 64 -8.29 -2.02 -7.78
N ASP A 65 -8.84 -1.48 -6.71
CA ASP A 65 -8.99 -0.04 -6.54
C ASP A 65 -7.63 0.67 -6.43
N LEU A 66 -6.68 0.10 -5.69
CA LEU A 66 -5.32 0.65 -5.55
C LEU A 66 -4.61 0.70 -6.91
N ARG A 67 -4.67 -0.39 -7.68
CA ARG A 67 -4.05 -0.48 -9.00
C ARG A 67 -4.68 0.49 -9.99
N SER A 68 -6.01 0.54 -10.02
CA SER A 68 -6.75 1.41 -10.93
C SER A 68 -6.52 2.88 -10.61
N PHE A 69 -6.51 3.22 -9.33
CA PHE A 69 -6.27 4.60 -8.89
C PHE A 69 -4.85 5.06 -9.26
N ALA A 70 -3.85 4.22 -8.97
CA ALA A 70 -2.46 4.52 -9.34
C ALA A 70 -2.32 4.67 -10.85
N ALA A 71 -2.93 3.77 -11.62
CA ALA A 71 -2.89 3.84 -13.09
C ALA A 71 -3.50 5.14 -13.61
N LYS A 72 -4.66 5.53 -13.09
CA LYS A 72 -5.31 6.79 -13.48
C LYS A 72 -4.43 8.00 -13.25
N LYS A 73 -3.71 8.02 -12.14
CA LYS A 73 -2.90 9.17 -11.73
C LYS A 73 -1.51 9.18 -12.37
N LEU A 74 -0.94 8.03 -12.66
CA LEU A 74 0.49 7.91 -12.98
C LEU A 74 0.83 7.35 -14.36
N THR A 75 -0.14 6.85 -15.12
CA THR A 75 0.14 6.28 -16.46
C THR A 75 0.79 7.30 -17.40
N LYS A 76 0.30 8.53 -17.40
CA LYS A 76 0.89 9.59 -18.22
C LYS A 76 2.34 9.84 -17.85
N LEU A 77 2.64 9.90 -16.57
CA LEU A 77 4.01 10.08 -16.07
C LEU A 77 4.89 8.90 -16.48
N ALA A 78 4.37 7.67 -16.41
CA ALA A 78 5.11 6.48 -16.83
C ALA A 78 5.46 6.55 -18.32
N CYS A 79 4.55 7.03 -19.16
CA CYS A 79 4.83 7.23 -20.59
C CYS A 79 5.95 8.26 -20.81
N GLU A 80 5.98 9.31 -19.99
CA GLU A 80 7.03 10.34 -20.06
C GLU A 80 8.40 9.79 -19.63
N TRP A 81 8.42 8.82 -18.72
CA TRP A 81 9.64 8.19 -18.24
C TRP A 81 10.13 7.04 -19.12
N ALA A 82 9.32 6.58 -20.09
CA ALA A 82 9.69 5.50 -20.97
C ALA A 82 10.92 5.87 -21.83
N GLU A 83 11.78 4.88 -22.10
CA GLU A 83 13.03 5.10 -22.82
C GLU A 83 12.83 5.31 -24.33
N SER A 84 11.69 4.91 -24.88
CA SER A 84 11.38 5.03 -26.30
C SER A 84 9.89 5.27 -26.52
N ASP A 85 9.55 5.77 -27.70
CA ASP A 85 8.16 5.95 -28.11
C ASP A 85 7.43 4.62 -28.23
N GLU A 86 8.12 3.56 -28.63
CA GLU A 86 7.58 2.22 -28.73
C GLU A 86 7.18 1.70 -27.34
N GLU A 87 8.05 1.87 -26.36
CA GLU A 87 7.78 1.49 -24.98
C GLU A 87 6.64 2.30 -24.40
N ALA A 88 6.62 3.62 -24.62
CA ALA A 88 5.55 4.50 -24.15
C ALA A 88 4.18 4.08 -24.73
N ALA A 89 4.14 3.66 -25.99
CA ALA A 89 2.90 3.23 -26.64
C ALA A 89 2.31 1.97 -26.01
N GLU A 90 3.11 1.12 -25.35
CA GLU A 90 2.66 -0.09 -24.69
C GLU A 90 2.12 0.18 -23.28
N ILE A 91 2.38 1.35 -22.71
CA ILE A 91 1.95 1.72 -21.37
C ILE A 91 0.55 2.34 -21.45
N THR A 92 -0.45 1.59 -20.99
CA THR A 92 -1.84 2.03 -20.87
C THR A 92 -2.26 1.92 -19.40
N GLU A 93 -3.40 2.49 -19.03
CA GLU A 93 -3.90 2.33 -17.67
C GLU A 93 -4.07 0.84 -17.33
N GLU A 94 -4.55 0.05 -18.26
CA GLU A 94 -4.72 -1.39 -18.07
C GLU A 94 -3.39 -2.11 -17.88
N SER A 95 -2.39 -1.88 -18.75
CA SER A 95 -1.08 -2.52 -18.62
C SER A 95 -0.34 -2.05 -17.38
N PHE A 96 -0.45 -0.77 -17.03
CA PHE A 96 0.11 -0.20 -15.81
C PHE A 96 -0.44 -0.92 -14.58
N ALA A 97 -1.77 -1.01 -14.49
CA ALA A 97 -2.44 -1.65 -13.34
C ALA A 97 -2.02 -3.12 -13.16
N LYS A 98 -1.78 -3.84 -14.26
CA LYS A 98 -1.36 -5.24 -14.22
C LYS A 98 0.10 -5.42 -13.77
N ARG A 99 0.95 -4.44 -14.05
CA ARG A 99 2.38 -4.53 -13.78
C ARG A 99 2.75 -4.23 -12.34
N ILE A 100 2.00 -3.37 -11.67
CA ILE A 100 2.32 -2.97 -10.28
C ILE A 100 1.79 -4.00 -9.29
N SER A 101 2.42 -4.08 -8.12
CA SER A 101 2.00 -5.03 -7.07
C SER A 101 2.19 -4.44 -5.67
N LEU A 102 1.21 -4.67 -4.81
CA LEU A 102 1.26 -4.19 -3.43
C LEU A 102 2.37 -4.90 -2.65
N SER A 103 3.20 -4.13 -1.95
CA SER A 103 4.31 -4.65 -1.15
C SER A 103 4.22 -4.31 0.33
N LEU A 104 3.70 -3.13 0.67
CA LEU A 104 3.65 -2.63 2.04
C LEU A 104 2.42 -1.76 2.24
N ILE A 105 1.75 -1.91 3.39
CA ILE A 105 0.73 -0.98 3.84
C ILE A 105 1.19 -0.38 5.16
N TRP A 106 1.33 0.94 5.18
CA TRP A 106 1.76 1.72 6.35
C TRP A 106 0.56 2.51 6.86
N VAL A 107 0.22 2.31 8.14
CA VAL A 107 -1.01 2.87 8.73
C VAL A 107 -0.69 3.72 9.94
N THR A 108 -1.37 4.84 10.08
CA THR A 108 -1.22 5.74 11.23
C THR A 108 -2.28 5.47 12.30
N SER A 109 -2.08 6.08 13.47
CA SER A 109 -3.02 5.98 14.60
C SER A 109 -4.42 6.51 14.31
N GLY A 110 -4.56 7.36 13.28
CA GLY A 110 -5.85 7.87 12.84
C GLY A 110 -6.59 6.97 11.85
N GLY A 111 -5.94 5.87 11.40
CA GLY A 111 -6.53 4.95 10.44
C GLY A 111 -6.29 5.33 8.97
N SER A 112 -5.53 6.37 8.70
CA SER A 112 -5.09 6.67 7.33
C SER A 112 -3.92 5.77 6.95
N PHE A 113 -3.76 5.50 5.66
CA PHE A 113 -2.71 4.60 5.19
C PHE A 113 -1.98 5.15 3.97
N THR A 114 -0.77 4.63 3.76
CA THR A 114 -0.06 4.70 2.51
C THR A 114 0.22 3.28 2.05
N ALA A 115 -0.29 2.95 0.88
CA ALA A 115 -0.02 1.65 0.24
C ALA A 115 1.13 1.84 -0.74
N TYR A 116 2.19 1.05 -0.57
CA TYR A 116 3.35 1.09 -1.45
C TYR A 116 3.29 -0.08 -2.43
N LEU A 117 3.40 0.23 -3.70
CA LEU A 117 3.38 -0.76 -4.76
C LEU A 117 4.71 -0.74 -5.51
N ASP A 118 5.15 -1.94 -5.90
CA ASP A 118 6.32 -2.12 -6.76
C ASP A 118 5.97 -1.61 -8.16
N ASP A 119 6.88 -0.85 -8.76
CA ASP A 119 6.63 -0.19 -10.04
C ASP A 119 6.94 -1.04 -11.28
N ASP A 120 7.50 -2.23 -11.11
CA ASP A 120 7.95 -3.08 -12.21
C ASP A 120 8.80 -2.28 -13.23
N ASP A 121 9.73 -1.47 -12.71
CA ASP A 121 10.61 -0.59 -13.48
C ASP A 121 9.94 0.47 -14.36
N LEU A 122 8.65 0.72 -14.18
CA LEU A 122 7.97 1.83 -14.88
C LEU A 122 8.60 3.19 -14.52
N PHE A 123 9.13 3.30 -13.31
CA PHE A 123 9.79 4.50 -12.79
C PHE A 123 11.20 4.18 -12.28
N PHE A 124 11.88 3.24 -12.95
CA PHE A 124 13.26 2.86 -12.64
C PHE A 124 13.49 2.43 -11.18
N GLY A 125 12.50 1.76 -10.61
CA GLY A 125 12.60 1.22 -9.24
C GLY A 125 12.07 2.15 -8.15
N HIS A 126 11.48 3.29 -8.49
CA HIS A 126 10.79 4.14 -7.51
C HIS A 126 9.50 3.47 -7.05
N SER A 127 9.23 3.50 -5.75
CA SER A 127 7.97 2.97 -5.23
C SER A 127 6.79 3.86 -5.62
N ILE A 128 5.65 3.23 -5.86
CA ILE A 128 4.39 3.95 -6.05
C ILE A 128 3.71 4.03 -4.69
N ALA A 129 3.32 5.23 -4.27
CA ALA A 129 2.65 5.46 -3.00
C ALA A 129 1.22 5.94 -3.24
N VAL A 130 0.24 5.20 -2.70
CA VAL A 130 -1.18 5.57 -2.76
C VAL A 130 -1.66 5.87 -1.34
N ASN A 131 -2.14 7.07 -1.13
CA ASN A 131 -2.62 7.54 0.18
C ASN A 131 -4.15 7.50 0.24
N GLY A 132 -4.67 7.15 1.39
CA GLY A 132 -6.10 7.12 1.62
C GLY A 132 -6.47 6.61 3.00
N SER A 133 -7.73 6.26 3.16
CA SER A 133 -8.24 5.58 4.35
C SER A 133 -9.47 4.76 3.96
N PRO A 134 -9.80 3.70 4.73
CA PRO A 134 -11.04 2.96 4.45
C PRO A 134 -12.28 3.82 4.50
N LYS A 135 -12.26 4.87 5.33
CA LYS A 135 -13.39 5.79 5.49
C LYS A 135 -13.51 6.79 4.34
N LYS A 136 -12.39 7.39 3.92
CA LYS A 136 -12.39 8.45 2.90
C LYS A 136 -12.10 7.94 1.49
N GLY A 137 -11.64 6.71 1.36
CA GLY A 137 -11.21 6.15 0.08
C GLY A 137 -9.81 6.59 -0.31
N LEU A 138 -9.47 6.44 -1.59
CA LEU A 138 -8.15 6.78 -2.12
C LEU A 138 -8.08 8.27 -2.45
N LEU A 139 -7.04 8.94 -2.01
CA LEU A 139 -6.92 10.40 -2.08
C LEU A 139 -5.84 10.87 -3.05
N SER A 140 -4.68 10.21 -3.08
CA SER A 140 -3.57 10.63 -3.93
C SER A 140 -2.67 9.46 -4.29
N ALA A 141 -1.95 9.59 -5.39
CA ALA A 141 -0.92 8.64 -5.80
C ALA A 141 0.28 9.40 -6.36
N ASP A 142 1.49 8.96 -6.00
CA ASP A 142 2.72 9.55 -6.48
C ASP A 142 3.85 8.52 -6.44
N ILE A 143 5.01 8.89 -6.94
CA ILE A 143 6.21 8.04 -6.85
C ILE A 143 7.11 8.56 -5.74
N GLU A 144 7.79 7.63 -5.05
CA GLU A 144 8.72 7.91 -3.97
C GLU A 144 10.01 7.10 -4.16
N GLY A 145 11.09 7.63 -3.73
CA GLY A 145 12.35 6.95 -3.82
C GLY A 145 13.52 7.89 -3.87
#